data_db3fcf66c2b50967ada68f60b462944a
#
_entry.id   db3fcf66c2b50967ada68f60b462944a
#
_cell.length_a   1.000
_cell.length_b   1.000
_cell.length_c   1.000
_cell.angle_alpha   90.00
_cell.angle_beta   90.00
_cell.angle_gamma   90.00
#
_symmetry.space_group_name_H-M   'P 1'
#
loop_
_entity.id
_entity.type
_entity.pdbx_description
1 polymer ?
#
loop_
_entity_poly.entity_id
_entity_poly.type
_entity_poly.pdbx_seq_one_letter_code
_entity_poly.pdbx_strand_id
1 'polypeptide(L)'
;ITNGTYLSIMKEMMERPICECAAPMRERIAKLIEQYEDALNYVKEQGNQDMQDFLARRLYEMTADIIMSILLLEDATRAPELFKKSVNVFVRHAEAECAAHHAYIKAFKAEDLENFKA
;
A
#
# COMPACT_ATOMS: atom_id res chain seq x y z
N ILE A 1 13.26 1.47 -2.65
CA ILE A 1 11.90 0.96 -2.43
C ILE A 1 11.83 -0.57 -2.40
N THR A 2 12.70 -1.23 -3.14
CA THR A 2 12.71 -2.70 -3.18
C THR A 2 13.46 -3.34 -2.01
N ASN A 3 14.07 -2.56 -1.13
CA ASN A 3 14.81 -3.07 0.02
C ASN A 3 13.94 -3.40 1.25
N GLY A 4 12.63 -3.18 1.13
CA GLY A 4 11.70 -3.50 2.21
C GLY A 4 11.59 -2.47 3.33
N THR A 5 12.23 -1.33 3.20
CA THR A 5 12.21 -0.28 4.25
C THR A 5 10.80 0.19 4.56
N TYR A 6 10.01 0.51 3.54
CA TYR A 6 8.64 0.98 3.73
C TYR A 6 7.75 -0.11 4.31
N LEU A 7 7.95 -1.36 3.87
CA LEU A 7 7.18 -2.48 4.38
C LEU A 7 7.43 -2.67 5.88
N SER A 8 8.69 -2.58 6.31
CA SER A 8 9.06 -2.68 7.73
C SER A 8 8.40 -1.58 8.56
N ILE A 9 8.40 -0.34 8.04
CA ILE A 9 7.76 0.80 8.70
C ILE A 9 6.25 0.57 8.85
N MET A 10 5.59 0.11 7.79
CA MET A 10 4.16 -0.17 7.82
C MET A 10 3.81 -1.23 8.86
N LYS A 11 4.58 -2.31 8.91
CA LYS A 11 4.34 -3.39 9.87
C LYS A 11 4.54 -2.93 11.31
N GLU A 12 5.56 -2.12 11.55
CA GLU A 12 5.82 -1.53 12.86
C GLU A 12 4.65 -0.62 13.28
N MET A 13 4.17 0.22 12.39
CA MET A 13 3.04 1.10 12.68
C MET A 13 1.78 0.31 13.01
N MET A 14 1.56 -0.82 12.35
CA MET A 14 0.39 -1.67 12.59
C MET A 14 0.42 -2.40 13.93
N GLU A 15 1.58 -2.44 14.60
CA GLU A 15 1.70 -3.03 15.94
C GLU A 15 1.28 -2.06 17.05
N ARG A 16 1.08 -0.78 16.72
CA ARG A 16 0.70 0.22 17.72
C ARG A 16 -0.71 -0.03 18.23
N PRO A 17 -0.96 0.24 19.53
CA PRO A 17 -2.28 0.04 20.11
C PRO A 17 -3.34 0.91 19.44
N ILE A 18 -4.53 0.33 19.25
CA ILE A 18 -5.71 1.04 18.72
C ILE A 18 -6.91 0.71 19.59
N CYS A 19 -7.97 1.52 19.51
CA CYS A 19 -9.21 1.19 20.20
C CYS A 19 -9.92 0.04 19.49
N GLU A 20 -10.78 -0.68 20.22
CA GLU A 20 -11.53 -1.79 19.63
C GLU A 20 -12.42 -1.36 18.47
N CYS A 21 -12.93 -0.14 18.50
CA CYS A 21 -13.75 0.41 17.43
C CYS A 21 -13.00 0.50 16.09
N ALA A 22 -11.68 0.56 16.14
CA ALA A 22 -10.84 0.66 14.95
C ALA A 22 -10.36 -0.71 14.42
N ALA A 23 -10.62 -1.79 15.14
CA ALA A 23 -10.15 -3.12 14.75
C ALA A 23 -10.57 -3.56 13.34
N PRO A 24 -11.85 -3.38 12.91
CA PRO A 24 -12.23 -3.75 11.54
C PRO A 24 -11.49 -2.97 10.48
N MET A 25 -11.23 -1.69 10.72
CA MET A 25 -10.48 -0.84 9.80
C MET A 25 -9.03 -1.28 9.73
N ARG A 26 -8.45 -1.66 10.86
CA ARG A 26 -7.08 -2.17 10.92
C ARG A 26 -6.91 -3.41 10.04
N GLU A 27 -7.89 -4.31 10.05
CA GLU A 27 -7.85 -5.50 9.20
C GLU A 27 -7.88 -5.14 7.71
N ARG A 28 -8.67 -4.14 7.34
CA ARG A 28 -8.72 -3.66 5.96
C ARG A 28 -7.37 -3.10 5.51
N ILE A 29 -6.74 -2.32 6.37
CA ILE A 29 -5.41 -1.76 6.09
C ILE A 29 -4.37 -2.87 6.01
N ALA A 30 -4.45 -3.89 6.87
CA ALA A 30 -3.55 -5.03 6.82
C ALA A 30 -3.60 -5.74 5.48
N LYS A 31 -4.76 -5.84 4.86
CA LYS A 31 -4.90 -6.42 3.52
C LYS A 31 -4.20 -5.58 2.46
N LEU A 32 -4.22 -4.27 2.61
CA LEU A 32 -3.48 -3.38 1.70
C LEU A 32 -1.98 -3.61 1.81
N ILE A 33 -1.48 -3.82 3.01
CA ILE A 33 -0.07 -4.13 3.25
C ILE A 33 0.30 -5.45 2.58
N GLU A 34 -0.57 -6.45 2.69
CA GLU A 34 -0.36 -7.75 2.02
C GLU A 34 -0.29 -7.59 0.50
N GLN A 35 -1.17 -6.78 -0.08
CA GLN A 35 -1.15 -6.49 -1.52
C GLN A 35 0.16 -5.82 -1.93
N TYR A 36 0.62 -4.85 -1.13
CA TYR A 36 1.88 -4.17 -1.39
C TYR A 36 3.06 -5.14 -1.32
N GLU A 37 3.10 -5.98 -0.29
CA GLU A 37 4.15 -6.97 -0.13
C GLU A 37 4.18 -7.94 -1.31
N ASP A 38 3.02 -8.42 -1.75
CA ASP A 38 2.91 -9.31 -2.89
C ASP A 38 3.43 -8.64 -4.17
N ALA A 39 3.03 -7.39 -4.41
CA ALA A 39 3.50 -6.63 -5.56
C ALA A 39 5.01 -6.39 -5.51
N LEU A 40 5.52 -6.03 -4.33
CA LEU A 40 6.95 -5.78 -4.13
C LEU A 40 7.77 -7.05 -4.40
N ASN A 41 7.33 -8.18 -3.87
CA ASN A 41 8.01 -9.45 -4.07
C ASN A 41 8.00 -9.87 -5.54
N TYR A 42 6.87 -9.65 -6.22
CA TYR A 42 6.78 -9.93 -7.65
C TYR A 42 7.82 -9.14 -8.44
N VAL A 43 7.94 -7.84 -8.16
CA VAL A 43 8.92 -6.98 -8.85
C VAL A 43 10.35 -7.44 -8.58
N LYS A 44 10.64 -7.82 -7.33
CA LYS A 44 11.97 -8.34 -6.96
C LYS A 44 12.29 -9.65 -7.69
N GLU A 45 11.31 -10.55 -7.79
CA GLU A 45 11.50 -11.85 -8.43
C GLU A 45 11.82 -11.74 -9.91
N GLN A 46 11.36 -10.67 -10.57
CA GLN A 46 11.66 -10.46 -11.99
C GLN A 46 13.14 -10.17 -12.25
N GLY A 47 13.85 -9.63 -11.25
CA GLY A 47 15.29 -9.37 -11.36
C GLY A 47 15.66 -8.41 -12.48
N ASN A 48 14.76 -7.52 -12.88
CA ASN A 48 14.95 -6.60 -14.01
C ASN A 48 14.89 -5.17 -13.48
N GLN A 49 16.05 -4.47 -13.51
CA GLN A 49 16.15 -3.12 -12.98
C GLN A 49 15.26 -2.12 -13.73
N ASP A 50 15.18 -2.23 -15.05
CA ASP A 50 14.34 -1.34 -15.84
C ASP A 50 12.87 -1.50 -15.47
N MET A 51 12.44 -2.72 -15.25
CA MET A 51 11.08 -3.03 -14.81
C MET A 51 10.82 -2.47 -13.40
N GLN A 52 11.79 -2.61 -12.49
CA GLN A 52 11.70 -2.05 -11.15
C GLN A 52 11.54 -0.53 -11.20
N ASP A 53 12.35 0.13 -12.02
CA ASP A 53 12.30 1.58 -12.16
C ASP A 53 10.97 2.03 -12.77
N PHE A 54 10.47 1.31 -13.76
CA PHE A 54 9.20 1.62 -14.40
C PHE A 54 8.01 1.49 -13.44
N LEU A 55 8.03 0.47 -12.60
CA LEU A 55 6.94 0.20 -11.66
C LEU A 55 7.10 0.92 -10.33
N ALA A 56 8.23 1.56 -10.07
CA ALA A 56 8.53 2.21 -8.80
C ALA A 56 7.45 3.23 -8.40
N ARG A 57 6.96 4.02 -9.35
CA ARG A 57 5.94 5.02 -9.06
C ARG A 57 4.68 4.40 -8.48
N ARG A 58 4.25 3.27 -9.04
CA ARG A 58 3.05 2.58 -8.54
C ARG A 58 3.26 2.04 -7.15
N LEU A 59 4.44 1.52 -6.86
CA LEU A 59 4.79 1.06 -5.52
C LEU A 59 4.82 2.22 -4.53
N TYR A 60 5.35 3.38 -4.92
CA TYR A 60 5.33 4.57 -4.08
C TYR A 60 3.92 5.06 -3.79
N GLU A 61 3.04 5.04 -4.79
CA GLU A 61 1.65 5.43 -4.61
C GLU A 61 0.93 4.51 -3.63
N MET A 62 1.17 3.19 -3.73
CA MET A 62 0.64 2.24 -2.76
C MET A 62 1.15 2.54 -1.35
N THR A 63 2.46 2.82 -1.22
CA THR A 63 3.08 3.17 0.05
C THR A 63 2.42 4.39 0.67
N ALA A 64 2.23 5.45 -0.12
CA ALA A 64 1.63 6.68 0.35
C ALA A 64 0.20 6.46 0.84
N ASP A 65 -0.61 5.73 0.08
CA ASP A 65 -1.99 5.43 0.45
C ASP A 65 -2.07 4.63 1.74
N ILE A 66 -1.22 3.62 1.89
CA ILE A 66 -1.21 2.77 3.09
C ILE A 66 -0.77 3.55 4.32
N ILE A 67 0.32 4.29 4.22
CA ILE A 67 0.83 5.08 5.36
C ILE A 67 -0.18 6.13 5.78
N MET A 68 -0.80 6.84 4.84
CA MET A 68 -1.83 7.82 5.16
C MET A 68 -3.03 7.16 5.84
N SER A 69 -3.42 5.98 5.38
CA SER A 69 -4.51 5.22 6.00
C SER A 69 -4.19 4.88 7.46
N ILE A 70 -2.95 4.47 7.74
CA ILE A 70 -2.53 4.14 9.10
C ILE A 70 -2.53 5.38 9.99
N LEU A 71 -2.03 6.50 9.48
CA LEU A 71 -1.99 7.76 10.24
C LEU A 71 -3.41 8.25 10.56
N LEU A 72 -4.33 8.15 9.60
CA LEU A 72 -5.73 8.52 9.83
C LEU A 72 -6.39 7.58 10.84
N LEU A 73 -6.03 6.29 10.82
CA LEU A 73 -6.53 5.34 11.80
C LEU A 73 -6.05 5.70 13.20
N GLU A 74 -4.80 6.10 13.36
CA GLU A 74 -4.28 6.55 14.64
C GLU A 74 -5.02 7.79 15.14
N ASP A 75 -5.28 8.74 14.24
CA ASP A 75 -6.05 9.94 14.58
C ASP A 75 -7.48 9.59 14.99
N ALA A 76 -8.12 8.63 14.29
CA ALA A 76 -9.45 8.18 14.63
C ALA A 76 -9.50 7.45 15.96
N THR A 77 -8.40 6.81 16.36
CA THR A 77 -8.28 6.16 17.67
C THR A 77 -8.25 7.21 18.78
N ARG A 78 -7.54 8.33 18.57
CA ARG A 78 -7.44 9.41 19.56
C ARG A 78 -8.66 10.33 19.59
N ALA A 79 -9.29 10.56 18.43
CA ALA A 79 -10.42 11.47 18.30
C ALA A 79 -11.43 10.90 17.30
N PRO A 80 -12.17 9.83 17.66
CA PRO A 80 -13.10 9.16 16.73
C PRO A 80 -14.15 10.09 16.15
N GLU A 81 -14.65 11.04 16.94
CA GLU A 81 -15.69 11.97 16.51
C GLU A 81 -15.25 12.85 15.35
N LEU A 82 -13.95 13.17 15.31
CA LEU A 82 -13.39 14.04 14.26
C LEU A 82 -12.94 13.27 13.03
N PHE A 83 -12.39 12.07 13.20
CA PHE A 83 -11.67 11.39 12.12
C PHE A 83 -12.32 10.10 11.61
N LYS A 84 -13.34 9.60 12.27
CA LYS A 84 -13.98 8.33 11.87
C LYS A 84 -14.45 8.34 10.41
N LYS A 85 -15.11 9.41 10.00
CA LYS A 85 -15.60 9.53 8.62
C LYS A 85 -14.45 9.68 7.63
N SER A 86 -13.44 10.46 8.00
CA SER A 86 -12.28 10.69 7.16
C SER A 86 -11.52 9.40 6.89
N VAL A 87 -11.30 8.57 7.91
CA VAL A 87 -10.59 7.31 7.73
C VAL A 87 -11.40 6.34 6.86
N ASN A 88 -12.72 6.30 7.04
CA ASN A 88 -13.57 5.44 6.21
C ASN A 88 -13.50 5.81 4.74
N VAL A 89 -13.59 7.10 4.44
CA VAL A 89 -13.52 7.59 3.06
C VAL A 89 -12.15 7.32 2.46
N PHE A 90 -11.10 7.64 3.18
CA PHE A 90 -9.74 7.49 2.65
C PHE A 90 -9.35 6.02 2.45
N VAL A 91 -9.67 5.15 3.40
CA VAL A 91 -9.34 3.72 3.26
C VAL A 91 -10.07 3.11 2.08
N ARG A 92 -11.30 3.51 1.82
CA ARG A 92 -12.03 3.03 0.64
C ARG A 92 -11.33 3.46 -0.64
N HIS A 93 -10.86 4.70 -0.70
CA HIS A 93 -10.07 5.19 -1.82
C HIS A 93 -8.77 4.41 -1.97
N ALA A 94 -8.06 4.20 -0.85
CA ALA A 94 -6.82 3.44 -0.85
C ALA A 94 -7.02 1.99 -1.30
N GLU A 95 -8.11 1.36 -0.89
CA GLU A 95 -8.45 0.00 -1.33
C GLU A 95 -8.59 -0.07 -2.85
N ALA A 96 -9.30 0.88 -3.44
CA ALA A 96 -9.50 0.92 -4.89
C ALA A 96 -8.18 1.17 -5.62
N GLU A 97 -7.39 2.13 -5.17
CA GLU A 97 -6.12 2.44 -5.80
C GLU A 97 -5.09 1.33 -5.65
N CYS A 98 -4.96 0.75 -4.46
CA CYS A 98 -4.03 -0.34 -4.23
C CYS A 98 -4.41 -1.57 -5.06
N ALA A 99 -5.70 -1.87 -5.19
CA ALA A 99 -6.15 -2.97 -6.02
C ALA A 99 -5.77 -2.75 -7.49
N ALA A 100 -5.93 -1.52 -7.99
CA ALA A 100 -5.56 -1.17 -9.36
C ALA A 100 -4.05 -1.28 -9.58
N HIS A 101 -3.25 -0.75 -8.68
CA HIS A 101 -1.78 -0.83 -8.77
C HIS A 101 -1.30 -2.27 -8.65
N HIS A 102 -1.84 -3.01 -7.72
CA HIS A 102 -1.49 -4.41 -7.52
C HIS A 102 -1.79 -5.24 -8.77
N ALA A 103 -2.98 -5.07 -9.33
CA ALA A 103 -3.38 -5.79 -10.55
C ALA A 103 -2.46 -5.43 -11.73
N TYR A 104 -2.15 -4.15 -11.90
CA TYR A 104 -1.27 -3.69 -12.97
C TYR A 104 0.13 -4.28 -12.83
N ILE A 105 0.69 -4.21 -11.63
CA ILE A 105 2.04 -4.71 -11.34
C ILE A 105 2.13 -6.21 -11.58
N LYS A 106 1.16 -6.97 -11.08
CA LYS A 106 1.16 -8.44 -11.22
C LYS A 106 0.97 -8.89 -12.67
N ALA A 107 0.28 -8.10 -13.47
CA ALA A 107 0.07 -8.41 -14.89
C ALA A 107 1.23 -7.95 -15.78
N PHE A 108 2.08 -7.06 -15.27
CA PHE A 108 3.18 -6.48 -16.05
C PHE A 108 4.31 -7.49 -16.20
N LYS A 109 4.81 -7.62 -17.42
CA LYS A 109 5.92 -8.55 -17.75
C LYS A 109 7.06 -7.75 -18.39
N ALA A 110 8.28 -8.30 -18.32
CA ALA A 110 9.44 -7.65 -18.91
C ALA A 110 9.25 -7.30 -20.38
N GLU A 111 8.55 -8.17 -21.12
CA GLU A 111 8.27 -7.92 -22.54
C GLU A 111 7.37 -6.71 -22.77
N ASP A 112 6.56 -6.33 -21.78
CA ASP A 112 5.68 -5.18 -21.89
C ASP A 112 6.48 -3.87 -21.90
N LEU A 113 7.70 -3.86 -21.35
CA LEU A 113 8.57 -2.68 -21.38
C LEU A 113 8.87 -2.21 -22.79
N GLU A 114 8.92 -3.12 -23.75
CA GLU A 114 9.23 -2.77 -25.14
C GLU A 114 8.19 -1.80 -25.73
N ASN A 115 6.95 -1.86 -25.24
CA ASN A 115 5.88 -0.98 -25.71
C ASN A 115 6.09 0.47 -25.25
N PHE A 116 6.93 0.71 -24.27
CA PHE A 116 7.19 2.04 -23.70
C PHE A 116 8.55 2.61 -24.06
N LYS A 117 9.36 1.85 -24.81
CA LYS A 117 10.64 2.33 -25.29
C LYS A 117 10.45 3.09 -26.60
N ALA A 118 11.15 4.21 -26.72
CA ALA A 118 11.11 5.04 -27.91
C ALA A 118 11.83 4.38 -29.10
#